data_370fb42088dcb4e3c9052c4661ad69bd
#
_entry.id   370fb42088dcb4e3c9052c4661ad69bd
#
_cell.length_a   1.000
_cell.length_b   1.000
_cell.length_c   1.000
_cell.angle_alpha   90.00
_cell.angle_beta   90.00
_cell.angle_gamma   90.00
#
_symmetry.space_group_name_H-M   'P 1'
#
loop_
_entity.id
_entity.type
_entity.pdbx_description
1 polymer ?
#
loop_
_entity_poly.entity_id
_entity_poly.type
_entity_poly.pdbx_seq_one_letter_code
_entity_poly.pdbx_strand_id
1 'polypeptide(L)'
;MIVRRYLVTLIALVTVSFPLSAWTQQTGRLPKVGILSPGKKTDMGCGPIRNQNEGPGPGCFVEGLRALGYDDGRNVVFEYRFAEGAIERLPALAAELVSLRPDVIYTFTTGGAVAAGAATSAIPIVVGPAGEITLERLARNFARPVANVTGVTLSSVEQDQKCLQLLKELAPRTSRVAVLVNPGNPNFRSYPDVLRPAASQLGITLTGISARNETDLPQAFAMIRASGADAMFMVDDAALAGTSGTRRQILKWAMDARLPVASSSSRVAADGGLVSLGTDNAALARRAATYVHRILGGAKVAELPVERPTTYKLSVNRKTAAALGLTIPQPVLARADEVIQ
;
A
#
# COMPACT_ATOMS: atom_id res chain seq x y z
N MET A 1 77.83 -54.27 -14.59
CA MET A 1 77.88 -52.79 -14.76
C MET A 1 76.44 -52.28 -14.81
N ILE A 2 75.90 -51.76 -13.71
CA ILE A 2 74.47 -51.46 -13.49
C ILE A 2 74.33 -49.92 -13.45
N VAL A 3 73.65 -49.33 -14.43
CA VAL A 3 73.35 -47.93 -14.44
C VAL A 3 71.99 -47.69 -13.82
N ARG A 4 71.94 -47.07 -12.66
CA ARG A 4 70.75 -46.65 -11.95
C ARG A 4 70.17 -45.34 -12.59
N ARG A 5 68.97 -45.38 -13.14
CA ARG A 5 68.15 -44.23 -13.53
C ARG A 5 67.38 -43.71 -12.30
N TYR A 6 67.64 -42.48 -11.93
CA TYR A 6 66.81 -41.75 -10.97
C TYR A 6 65.67 -41.04 -11.72
N LEU A 7 64.44 -41.37 -11.38
CA LEU A 7 63.23 -40.72 -11.86
C LEU A 7 62.92 -39.55 -10.91
N VAL A 8 63.07 -38.35 -11.35
CA VAL A 8 62.70 -37.15 -10.59
C VAL A 8 61.26 -36.82 -10.92
N THR A 9 60.36 -37.06 -9.97
CA THR A 9 58.94 -36.71 -10.07
C THR A 9 58.76 -35.24 -9.68
N LEU A 10 58.44 -34.36 -10.65
CA LEU A 10 58.13 -32.98 -10.42
C LEU A 10 56.66 -32.85 -9.98
N ILE A 11 56.39 -32.55 -8.72
CA ILE A 11 55.06 -32.25 -8.20
C ILE A 11 54.79 -30.77 -8.50
N ALA A 12 53.93 -30.51 -9.49
CA ALA A 12 53.44 -29.16 -9.77
C ALA A 12 52.36 -28.81 -8.74
N LEU A 13 52.65 -27.91 -7.83
CA LEU A 13 51.69 -27.29 -6.94
C LEU A 13 50.80 -26.32 -7.73
N VAL A 14 49.57 -26.73 -8.05
CA VAL A 14 48.57 -25.85 -8.60
C VAL A 14 47.99 -25.03 -7.45
N THR A 15 48.43 -23.79 -7.27
CA THR A 15 47.81 -22.84 -6.37
C THR A 15 46.52 -22.33 -7.01
N VAL A 16 45.40 -22.86 -6.56
CA VAL A 16 44.07 -22.33 -6.89
C VAL A 16 43.90 -21.00 -6.16
N SER A 17 44.15 -19.90 -6.87
CA SER A 17 43.82 -18.57 -6.39
C SER A 17 42.32 -18.39 -6.44
N PHE A 18 41.62 -18.55 -5.32
CA PHE A 18 40.25 -18.07 -5.18
C PHE A 18 40.30 -16.54 -5.25
N PRO A 19 39.51 -15.89 -6.15
CA PRO A 19 39.34 -14.45 -6.06
C PRO A 19 38.61 -14.16 -4.75
N LEU A 20 39.31 -13.66 -3.77
CA LEU A 20 38.71 -12.92 -2.66
C LEU A 20 37.94 -11.78 -3.28
N SER A 21 36.63 -11.97 -3.39
CA SER A 21 35.71 -10.88 -3.75
C SER A 21 35.98 -9.74 -2.79
N ALA A 22 36.72 -8.75 -3.25
CA ALA A 22 36.98 -7.54 -2.50
C ALA A 22 35.59 -6.88 -2.26
N TRP A 23 35.05 -7.10 -1.07
CA TRP A 23 34.04 -6.24 -0.53
C TRP A 23 34.71 -4.88 -0.45
N THR A 24 34.41 -4.03 -1.42
CA THR A 24 34.83 -2.64 -1.41
C THR A 24 34.27 -2.07 -0.12
N GLN A 25 35.11 -1.90 0.89
CA GLN A 25 34.81 -1.13 2.08
C GLN A 25 34.46 0.28 1.60
N GLN A 26 33.18 0.54 1.45
CA GLN A 26 32.66 1.87 1.26
C GLN A 26 33.02 2.65 2.52
N THR A 27 33.80 3.67 2.31
CA THR A 27 34.33 4.60 3.31
C THR A 27 33.29 4.99 4.37
N GLY A 28 33.47 4.51 5.60
CA GLY A 28 33.21 5.16 6.90
C GLY A 28 31.83 5.67 7.27
N ARG A 29 30.86 5.79 6.36
CA ARG A 29 29.51 6.30 6.67
C ARG A 29 28.47 5.18 6.57
N LEU A 30 27.68 5.00 7.65
CA LEU A 30 26.53 4.10 7.60
C LEU A 30 25.51 4.59 6.55
N PRO A 31 24.91 3.69 5.75
CA PRO A 31 23.84 4.04 4.85
C PRO A 31 22.66 4.63 5.65
N LYS A 32 22.03 5.65 5.09
CA LYS A 32 20.95 6.40 5.73
C LYS A 32 19.65 6.21 4.98
N VAL A 33 18.60 5.77 5.68
CA VAL A 33 17.24 5.62 5.15
C VAL A 33 16.35 6.69 5.77
N GLY A 34 15.86 7.61 4.95
CA GLY A 34 14.85 8.58 5.36
C GLY A 34 13.45 7.91 5.36
N ILE A 35 12.70 8.07 6.43
CA ILE A 35 11.35 7.50 6.57
C ILE A 35 10.36 8.62 6.80
N LEU A 36 9.51 8.90 5.78
CA LEU A 36 8.45 9.90 5.84
C LEU A 36 7.12 9.22 6.15
N SER A 37 6.54 9.53 7.30
CA SER A 37 5.29 8.95 7.78
C SER A 37 4.19 10.00 7.94
N PRO A 38 2.98 9.80 7.40
CA PRO A 38 1.83 10.64 7.71
C PRO A 38 1.26 10.39 9.11
N GLY A 39 1.55 9.22 9.71
CA GLY A 39 1.07 8.79 11.02
C GLY A 39 1.83 9.41 12.18
N LYS A 40 1.59 8.87 13.37
CA LYS A 40 2.22 9.30 14.61
C LYS A 40 3.49 8.50 14.89
N LYS A 41 4.39 9.07 15.68
CA LYS A 41 5.59 8.37 16.15
C LYS A 41 5.25 7.09 16.94
N THR A 42 4.10 7.06 17.59
CA THR A 42 3.59 5.88 18.31
C THR A 42 3.14 4.74 17.42
N ASP A 43 2.94 4.99 16.11
CA ASP A 43 2.41 4.00 15.15
C ASP A 43 3.51 3.12 14.53
N MET A 44 4.50 2.73 15.34
CA MET A 44 5.65 1.92 14.91
C MET A 44 5.41 0.41 14.94
N GLY A 45 4.21 -0.03 15.30
CA GLY A 45 3.84 -1.44 15.34
C GLY A 45 3.64 -2.04 13.94
N CYS A 46 4.02 -3.30 13.78
CA CYS A 46 3.66 -4.12 12.63
C CYS A 46 2.64 -5.17 13.06
N GLY A 47 1.38 -4.85 12.93
CA GLY A 47 0.30 -5.73 13.35
C GLY A 47 -1.05 -5.13 12.97
N PRO A 48 -2.15 -5.85 13.23
CA PRO A 48 -3.47 -5.28 13.05
C PRO A 48 -3.62 -4.06 13.95
N ILE A 49 -4.17 -2.97 13.39
CA ILE A 49 -4.51 -1.76 14.16
C ILE A 49 -5.51 -2.15 15.25
N ARG A 50 -5.08 -2.08 16.50
CA ARG A 50 -5.84 -2.59 17.65
C ARG A 50 -6.75 -1.57 18.28
N ASN A 51 -6.50 -0.28 18.07
CA ASN A 51 -7.30 0.79 18.67
C ASN A 51 -7.60 1.93 17.68
N GLN A 52 -8.55 2.79 18.05
CA GLN A 52 -9.05 3.87 17.19
C GLN A 52 -8.02 4.95 16.87
N ASN A 53 -6.94 5.02 17.65
CA ASN A 53 -5.92 6.04 17.54
C ASN A 53 -4.67 5.57 16.78
N GLU A 54 -4.61 4.28 16.38
CA GLU A 54 -3.52 3.74 15.60
C GLU A 54 -3.77 3.98 14.11
N GLY A 55 -2.90 4.73 13.48
CA GLY A 55 -2.84 4.90 12.03
C GLY A 55 -1.87 3.90 11.37
N PRO A 56 -1.83 3.84 10.04
CA PRO A 56 -0.79 3.11 9.36
C PRO A 56 0.58 3.75 9.67
N GLY A 57 1.52 2.93 10.10
CA GLY A 57 2.88 3.34 10.42
C GLY A 57 3.94 2.58 9.62
N PRO A 58 5.20 2.96 9.73
CA PRO A 58 6.31 2.32 9.00
C PRO A 58 6.77 1.01 9.62
N GLY A 59 6.15 0.52 10.69
CA GLY A 59 6.62 -0.61 11.49
C GLY A 59 6.88 -1.89 10.69
N CYS A 60 5.96 -2.29 9.80
CA CYS A 60 6.14 -3.49 8.98
C CYS A 60 7.27 -3.34 7.96
N PHE A 61 7.53 -2.14 7.46
CA PHE A 61 8.67 -1.85 6.61
C PHE A 61 9.99 -1.97 7.39
N VAL A 62 10.06 -1.40 8.59
CA VAL A 62 11.24 -1.48 9.46
C VAL A 62 11.51 -2.92 9.88
N GLU A 63 10.45 -3.69 10.21
CA GLU A 63 10.55 -5.13 10.48
C GLU A 63 11.11 -5.88 9.26
N GLY A 64 10.63 -5.55 8.05
CA GLY A 64 11.17 -6.10 6.80
C GLY A 64 12.65 -5.80 6.61
N LEU A 65 13.11 -4.60 6.93
CA LEU A 65 14.55 -4.26 6.88
C LEU A 65 15.35 -5.03 7.93
N ARG A 66 14.82 -5.19 9.16
CA ARG A 66 15.49 -6.01 10.19
C ARG A 66 15.63 -7.46 9.77
N ALA A 67 14.60 -8.03 9.14
CA ALA A 67 14.67 -9.38 8.59
C ALA A 67 15.72 -9.53 7.48
N LEU A 68 16.08 -8.44 6.80
CA LEU A 68 17.16 -8.35 5.82
C LEU A 68 18.53 -8.01 6.43
N GLY A 69 18.63 -7.95 7.77
CA GLY A 69 19.88 -7.74 8.51
C GLY A 69 20.23 -6.28 8.77
N TYR A 70 19.31 -5.33 8.56
CA TYR A 70 19.54 -3.92 8.89
C TYR A 70 19.18 -3.62 10.34
N ASP A 71 20.14 -3.05 11.08
CA ASP A 71 20.07 -2.74 12.50
C ASP A 71 20.40 -1.26 12.72
N ASP A 72 19.43 -0.50 13.22
CA ASP A 72 19.55 0.95 13.37
C ASP A 72 20.69 1.33 14.33
N GLY A 73 21.54 2.25 13.92
CA GLY A 73 22.73 2.67 14.64
C GLY A 73 23.93 1.71 14.53
N ARG A 74 23.74 0.49 13.97
CA ARG A 74 24.82 -0.49 13.81
C ARG A 74 25.33 -0.57 12.38
N ASN A 75 24.46 -0.77 11.40
CA ASN A 75 24.82 -0.89 9.99
C ASN A 75 23.92 -0.08 9.05
N VAL A 76 22.96 0.66 9.59
CA VAL A 76 22.11 1.63 8.92
C VAL A 76 21.71 2.72 9.90
N VAL A 77 21.34 3.90 9.40
CA VAL A 77 20.72 4.97 10.21
C VAL A 77 19.33 5.25 9.66
N PHE A 78 18.31 5.17 10.51
CA PHE A 78 16.94 5.54 10.17
C PHE A 78 16.63 6.95 10.62
N GLU A 79 16.30 7.82 9.66
CA GLU A 79 15.88 9.20 9.89
C GLU A 79 14.37 9.33 9.71
N TYR A 80 13.65 9.51 10.80
CA TYR A 80 12.18 9.56 10.78
C TYR A 80 11.65 10.98 10.73
N ARG A 81 10.58 11.19 9.95
CA ARG A 81 9.72 12.37 10.02
C ARG A 81 8.27 11.95 10.05
N PHE A 82 7.57 12.36 11.11
CA PHE A 82 6.18 12.05 11.36
C PHE A 82 5.32 13.30 11.21
N ALA A 83 4.26 13.21 10.39
CA ALA A 83 3.30 14.31 10.23
C ALA A 83 2.31 14.40 11.40
N GLU A 84 2.28 13.39 12.29
CA GLU A 84 1.38 13.30 13.46
C GLU A 84 -0.12 13.40 13.06
N GLY A 85 -0.48 12.93 11.85
CA GLY A 85 -1.81 13.02 11.29
C GLY A 85 -2.12 14.30 10.53
N ALA A 86 -1.26 15.33 10.64
CA ALA A 86 -1.38 16.60 9.91
C ALA A 86 -0.69 16.48 8.54
N ILE A 87 -1.40 15.92 7.55
CA ILE A 87 -0.84 15.57 6.23
C ILE A 87 -0.30 16.80 5.46
N GLU A 88 -0.77 17.99 5.76
CA GLU A 88 -0.27 19.26 5.23
C GLU A 88 1.18 19.56 5.62
N ARG A 89 1.71 18.89 6.63
CA ARG A 89 3.13 18.99 7.05
C ARG A 89 4.07 18.16 6.19
N LEU A 90 3.56 17.19 5.42
CA LEU A 90 4.38 16.26 4.64
C LEU A 90 5.37 16.95 3.70
N PRO A 91 5.03 18.04 2.97
CA PRO A 91 6.00 18.73 2.10
C PRO A 91 7.21 19.29 2.86
N ALA A 92 6.99 19.95 3.99
CA ALA A 92 8.08 20.48 4.82
C ALA A 92 8.97 19.36 5.40
N LEU A 93 8.34 18.29 5.91
CA LEU A 93 9.03 17.13 6.45
C LEU A 93 9.83 16.35 5.39
N ALA A 94 9.34 16.28 4.16
CA ALA A 94 10.07 15.71 3.04
C ALA A 94 11.31 16.55 2.71
N ALA A 95 11.21 17.88 2.68
CA ALA A 95 12.34 18.78 2.47
C ALA A 95 13.40 18.66 3.59
N GLU A 96 12.97 18.52 4.84
CA GLU A 96 13.87 18.22 5.96
C GLU A 96 14.65 16.91 5.76
N LEU A 97 13.95 15.82 5.35
CA LEU A 97 14.62 14.56 5.06
C LEU A 97 15.64 14.69 3.94
N VAL A 98 15.31 15.40 2.87
CA VAL A 98 16.22 15.65 1.75
C VAL A 98 17.48 16.39 2.22
N SER A 99 17.36 17.36 3.15
CA SER A 99 18.51 18.10 3.70
C SER A 99 19.51 17.21 4.45
N LEU A 100 19.04 16.09 5.02
CA LEU A 100 19.87 15.09 5.68
C LEU A 100 20.65 14.19 4.72
N ARG A 101 20.39 14.31 3.41
CA ARG A 101 21.03 13.54 2.33
C ARG A 101 20.99 12.03 2.59
N PRO A 102 19.80 11.43 2.73
CA PRO A 102 19.69 9.99 2.84
C PRO A 102 20.05 9.31 1.53
N ASP A 103 20.46 8.05 1.60
CA ASP A 103 20.78 7.24 0.43
C ASP A 103 19.51 6.75 -0.29
N VAL A 104 18.40 6.66 0.46
CA VAL A 104 17.05 6.34 -0.04
C VAL A 104 16.00 6.92 0.89
N ILE A 105 14.87 7.36 0.35
CA ILE A 105 13.69 7.77 1.12
C ILE A 105 12.63 6.68 0.96
N TYR A 106 12.12 6.17 2.09
CA TYR A 106 10.91 5.38 2.13
C TYR A 106 9.72 6.24 2.57
N THR A 107 8.62 6.05 1.91
CA THR A 107 7.34 6.62 2.32
C THR A 107 6.20 5.66 1.95
N PHE A 108 5.05 5.87 2.52
CA PHE A 108 3.82 5.14 2.19
C PHE A 108 2.64 6.11 2.16
N THR A 109 1.50 5.67 1.68
CA THR A 109 0.34 6.49 1.30
C THR A 109 0.61 7.41 0.09
N THR A 110 -0.46 7.78 -0.57
CA THR A 110 -0.42 8.68 -1.72
C THR A 110 0.15 10.05 -1.38
N GLY A 111 -0.23 10.61 -0.22
CA GLY A 111 0.25 11.92 0.22
C GLY A 111 1.75 11.94 0.48
N GLY A 112 2.27 10.90 1.12
CA GLY A 112 3.72 10.75 1.35
C GLY A 112 4.51 10.63 0.05
N ALA A 113 4.01 9.84 -0.91
CA ALA A 113 4.64 9.68 -2.22
C ALA A 113 4.71 11.00 -3.01
N VAL A 114 3.61 11.77 -3.01
CA VAL A 114 3.58 13.10 -3.66
C VAL A 114 4.56 14.06 -3.01
N ALA A 115 4.58 14.12 -1.68
CA ALA A 115 5.47 15.03 -0.94
C ALA A 115 6.95 14.69 -1.17
N ALA A 116 7.32 13.42 -1.09
CA ALA A 116 8.70 12.98 -1.34
C ALA A 116 9.12 13.23 -2.80
N GLY A 117 8.25 12.90 -3.77
CA GLY A 117 8.51 13.11 -5.19
C GLY A 117 8.64 14.59 -5.58
N ALA A 118 7.95 15.51 -4.87
CA ALA A 118 8.11 16.95 -5.07
C ALA A 118 9.39 17.49 -4.43
N ALA A 119 9.89 16.88 -3.35
CA ALA A 119 11.05 17.36 -2.61
C ALA A 119 12.39 17.03 -3.28
N THR A 120 12.47 15.95 -4.06
CA THR A 120 13.71 15.55 -4.72
C THR A 120 13.47 14.74 -6.00
N SER A 121 14.33 14.99 -7.00
CA SER A 121 14.44 14.15 -8.21
C SER A 121 15.73 13.32 -8.24
N ALA A 122 16.61 13.47 -7.25
CA ALA A 122 17.93 12.85 -7.22
C ALA A 122 18.01 11.66 -6.26
N ILE A 123 17.41 11.78 -5.05
CA ILE A 123 17.46 10.72 -4.05
C ILE A 123 16.40 9.66 -4.44
N PRO A 124 16.79 8.35 -4.49
CA PRO A 124 15.85 7.26 -4.70
C PRO A 124 14.69 7.29 -3.71
N ILE A 125 13.47 7.10 -4.20
CA ILE A 125 12.27 7.04 -3.38
C ILE A 125 11.61 5.67 -3.58
N VAL A 126 11.49 4.92 -2.49
CA VAL A 126 10.72 3.70 -2.43
C VAL A 126 9.38 3.99 -1.79
N VAL A 127 8.32 3.81 -2.56
CA VAL A 127 6.96 4.00 -2.07
C VAL A 127 6.42 2.65 -1.61
N GLY A 128 5.99 2.57 -0.34
CA GLY A 128 5.19 1.47 0.17
C GLY A 128 3.76 1.54 -0.39
N PRO A 129 2.79 0.87 0.20
CA PRO A 129 1.44 0.86 -0.34
C PRO A 129 0.89 2.26 -0.59
N ALA A 130 0.67 2.61 -1.86
CA ALA A 130 0.10 3.89 -2.29
C ALA A 130 -0.81 3.70 -3.51
N GLY A 131 -1.62 4.71 -3.83
CA GLY A 131 -2.56 4.64 -4.94
C GLY A 131 -1.87 4.50 -6.30
N GLU A 132 -2.37 3.58 -7.13
CA GLU A 132 -1.79 3.22 -8.42
C GLU A 132 -1.67 4.42 -9.37
N ILE A 133 -2.75 5.21 -9.54
CA ILE A 133 -2.78 6.35 -10.46
C ILE A 133 -1.69 7.39 -10.12
N THR A 134 -1.50 7.64 -8.83
CA THR A 134 -0.47 8.58 -8.37
C THR A 134 0.92 8.01 -8.59
N LEU A 135 1.12 6.73 -8.28
CA LEU A 135 2.42 6.09 -8.44
C LEU A 135 2.82 5.98 -9.91
N GLU A 136 1.86 5.75 -10.81
CA GLU A 136 2.08 5.78 -12.26
C GLU A 136 2.60 7.14 -12.75
N ARG A 137 2.01 8.23 -12.25
CA ARG A 137 2.48 9.60 -12.58
C ARG A 137 3.89 9.88 -12.06
N LEU A 138 4.22 9.39 -10.87
CA LEU A 138 5.53 9.63 -10.24
C LEU A 138 6.62 8.77 -10.90
N ALA A 139 6.40 7.49 -11.09
CA ALA A 139 7.35 6.57 -11.70
C ALA A 139 7.43 6.71 -13.22
N ARG A 140 6.35 7.23 -13.87
CA ARG A 140 6.15 7.42 -15.31
C ARG A 140 6.13 6.13 -16.14
N ASN A 141 6.68 5.05 -15.65
CA ASN A 141 6.64 3.72 -16.25
C ASN A 141 6.82 2.68 -15.14
N PHE A 142 5.88 1.76 -15.00
CA PHE A 142 5.93 0.75 -13.95
C PHE A 142 6.97 -0.33 -14.23
N ALA A 143 7.06 -0.78 -15.48
CA ALA A 143 8.00 -1.85 -15.85
C ALA A 143 9.46 -1.39 -15.74
N ARG A 144 9.71 -0.11 -16.04
CA ARG A 144 11.03 0.51 -15.99
C ARG A 144 10.90 1.97 -15.56
N PRO A 145 10.90 2.26 -14.26
CA PRO A 145 10.76 3.62 -13.77
C PRO A 145 11.80 4.55 -14.39
N VAL A 146 11.35 5.70 -14.93
CA VAL A 146 12.22 6.69 -15.58
C VAL A 146 12.52 7.88 -14.67
N ALA A 147 11.87 7.94 -13.51
CA ALA A 147 12.11 8.90 -12.46
C ALA A 147 12.84 8.21 -11.28
N ASN A 148 13.09 8.96 -10.20
CA ASN A 148 13.70 8.42 -8.98
C ASN A 148 12.73 7.68 -8.06
N VAL A 149 11.54 7.30 -8.53
CA VAL A 149 10.46 6.69 -7.74
C VAL A 149 10.19 5.27 -8.20
N THR A 150 10.16 4.35 -7.27
CA THR A 150 9.71 2.95 -7.44
C THR A 150 8.94 2.50 -6.20
N GLY A 151 8.49 1.25 -6.16
CA GLY A 151 7.83 0.68 -4.97
C GLY A 151 6.67 -0.24 -5.31
N VAL A 152 5.64 -0.24 -4.45
CA VAL A 152 4.48 -1.11 -4.54
C VAL A 152 3.18 -0.33 -4.47
N THR A 153 2.17 -0.72 -5.26
CA THR A 153 0.84 -0.11 -5.17
C THR A 153 0.02 -0.75 -4.06
N LEU A 154 -0.93 0.02 -3.51
CA LEU A 154 -1.88 -0.46 -2.50
C LEU A 154 -2.99 -1.28 -3.13
N SER A 155 -3.53 -0.78 -4.22
CA SER A 155 -4.66 -1.36 -4.95
C SER A 155 -4.49 -1.13 -6.44
N SER A 156 -5.26 -1.81 -7.23
CA SER A 156 -5.38 -1.57 -8.66
C SER A 156 -6.81 -1.21 -9.03
N VAL A 157 -6.96 -0.46 -10.13
CA VAL A 157 -8.29 -0.19 -10.70
C VAL A 157 -9.02 -1.50 -11.02
N GLU A 158 -8.29 -2.52 -11.48
CA GLU A 158 -8.86 -3.85 -11.75
C GLU A 158 -9.42 -4.53 -10.49
N GLN A 159 -8.74 -4.39 -9.35
CA GLN A 159 -9.24 -4.89 -8.06
C GLN A 159 -10.58 -4.24 -7.69
N ASP A 160 -10.68 -2.91 -7.84
CA ASP A 160 -11.91 -2.18 -7.51
C ASP A 160 -13.06 -2.54 -8.46
N GLN A 161 -12.76 -2.78 -9.74
CA GLN A 161 -13.73 -3.31 -10.71
C GLN A 161 -14.25 -4.68 -10.28
N LYS A 162 -13.36 -5.60 -9.85
CA LYS A 162 -13.75 -6.91 -9.29
C LYS A 162 -14.58 -6.76 -8.01
N CYS A 163 -14.27 -5.78 -7.18
CA CYS A 163 -15.03 -5.51 -5.97
C CYS A 163 -16.46 -5.00 -6.29
N LEU A 164 -16.63 -4.18 -7.33
CA LEU A 164 -17.96 -3.80 -7.85
C LEU A 164 -18.72 -4.99 -8.41
N GLN A 165 -18.08 -5.94 -9.10
CA GLN A 165 -18.68 -7.18 -9.56
C GLN A 165 -19.20 -8.01 -8.38
N LEU A 166 -18.39 -8.17 -7.33
CA LEU A 166 -18.77 -8.86 -6.10
C LEU A 166 -19.96 -8.18 -5.42
N LEU A 167 -19.99 -6.85 -5.37
CA LEU A 167 -21.15 -6.12 -4.86
C LEU A 167 -22.42 -6.46 -5.65
N LYS A 168 -22.34 -6.50 -6.98
CA LYS A 168 -23.47 -6.85 -7.86
C LYS A 168 -23.90 -8.33 -7.70
N GLU A 169 -22.96 -9.26 -7.50
CA GLU A 169 -23.26 -10.66 -7.22
C GLU A 169 -23.98 -10.84 -5.87
N LEU A 170 -23.58 -10.08 -4.85
CA LEU A 170 -24.15 -10.15 -3.49
C LEU A 170 -25.44 -9.36 -3.33
N ALA A 171 -25.61 -8.28 -4.08
CA ALA A 171 -26.78 -7.42 -4.08
C ALA A 171 -27.25 -7.18 -5.53
N PRO A 172 -27.94 -8.17 -6.17
CA PRO A 172 -28.24 -8.14 -7.61
C PRO A 172 -29.13 -6.97 -8.05
N ARG A 173 -29.92 -6.39 -7.12
CA ARG A 173 -30.79 -5.24 -7.40
C ARG A 173 -30.03 -3.92 -7.44
N THR A 174 -28.77 -3.88 -7.05
CA THR A 174 -27.94 -2.67 -7.07
C THR A 174 -27.87 -2.08 -8.47
N SER A 175 -28.21 -0.82 -8.60
CA SER A 175 -28.19 -0.05 -9.84
C SER A 175 -27.54 1.33 -9.70
N ARG A 176 -27.50 1.90 -8.48
CA ARG A 176 -26.94 3.22 -8.19
C ARG A 176 -25.99 3.11 -7.01
N VAL A 177 -24.70 3.31 -7.24
CA VAL A 177 -23.66 3.19 -6.21
C VAL A 177 -23.07 4.55 -5.92
N ALA A 178 -23.14 4.98 -4.68
CA ALA A 178 -22.38 6.13 -4.19
C ALA A 178 -20.93 5.72 -3.95
N VAL A 179 -20.00 6.38 -4.61
CA VAL A 179 -18.55 6.20 -4.41
C VAL A 179 -18.05 7.29 -3.47
N LEU A 180 -17.75 6.91 -2.24
CA LEU A 180 -17.22 7.86 -1.25
C LEU A 180 -15.72 8.07 -1.50
N VAL A 181 -15.35 9.32 -1.83
CA VAL A 181 -14.00 9.70 -2.23
C VAL A 181 -13.47 10.88 -1.40
N ASN A 182 -12.17 10.87 -1.14
CA ASN A 182 -11.47 12.00 -0.55
C ASN A 182 -10.90 12.89 -1.68
N PRO A 183 -11.44 14.09 -1.94
CA PRO A 183 -10.95 14.99 -3.00
C PRO A 183 -9.55 15.55 -2.70
N GLY A 184 -9.11 15.52 -1.44
CA GLY A 184 -7.73 15.87 -1.03
C GLY A 184 -6.71 14.80 -1.39
N ASN A 185 -7.14 13.57 -1.69
CA ASN A 185 -6.27 12.50 -2.16
C ASN A 185 -6.19 12.49 -3.69
N PRO A 186 -5.03 12.81 -4.29
CA PRO A 186 -4.90 12.92 -5.75
C PRO A 186 -5.20 11.60 -6.49
N ASN A 187 -5.13 10.46 -5.81
CA ASN A 187 -5.45 9.15 -6.39
C ASN A 187 -6.95 8.98 -6.67
N PHE A 188 -7.82 9.63 -5.87
CA PHE A 188 -9.25 9.37 -5.89
C PHE A 188 -10.10 10.52 -6.42
N ARG A 189 -9.52 11.68 -6.73
CA ARG A 189 -10.25 12.88 -7.17
C ARG A 189 -11.22 12.62 -8.34
N SER A 190 -10.80 11.82 -9.33
CA SER A 190 -11.62 11.46 -10.50
C SER A 190 -11.92 9.96 -10.56
N TYR A 191 -11.84 9.28 -9.41
CA TYR A 191 -11.94 7.82 -9.35
C TYR A 191 -13.28 7.24 -9.81
N PRO A 192 -14.44 7.87 -9.52
CA PRO A 192 -15.72 7.42 -10.07
C PRO A 192 -15.71 7.35 -11.61
N ASP A 193 -15.02 8.28 -12.29
CA ASP A 193 -14.93 8.29 -13.75
C ASP A 193 -14.05 7.16 -14.27
N VAL A 194 -12.98 6.81 -13.53
CA VAL A 194 -12.09 5.67 -13.84
C VAL A 194 -12.85 4.33 -13.75
N LEU A 195 -13.76 4.20 -12.79
CA LEU A 195 -14.55 2.98 -12.60
C LEU A 195 -15.80 2.92 -13.49
N ARG A 196 -16.25 4.04 -14.07
CA ARG A 196 -17.50 4.16 -14.83
C ARG A 196 -17.65 3.12 -15.96
N PRO A 197 -16.62 2.82 -16.80
CA PRO A 197 -16.75 1.83 -17.86
C PRO A 197 -17.14 0.43 -17.34
N ALA A 198 -16.47 -0.02 -16.26
CA ALA A 198 -16.77 -1.32 -15.65
C ALA A 198 -18.14 -1.33 -14.96
N ALA A 199 -18.50 -0.23 -14.26
CA ALA A 199 -19.80 -0.09 -13.63
C ALA A 199 -20.95 -0.14 -14.67
N SER A 200 -20.77 0.52 -15.81
CA SER A 200 -21.77 0.51 -16.90
C SER A 200 -22.01 -0.90 -17.45
N GLN A 201 -20.97 -1.73 -17.58
CA GLN A 201 -21.10 -3.13 -18.00
C GLN A 201 -21.92 -3.97 -16.99
N LEU A 202 -21.93 -3.57 -15.73
CA LEU A 202 -22.72 -4.21 -14.66
C LEU A 202 -24.12 -3.61 -14.51
N GLY A 203 -24.49 -2.64 -15.34
CA GLY A 203 -25.75 -1.89 -15.20
C GLY A 203 -25.78 -1.01 -13.94
N ILE A 204 -24.63 -0.50 -13.51
CA ILE A 204 -24.46 0.35 -12.33
C ILE A 204 -24.13 1.78 -12.75
N THR A 205 -24.86 2.74 -12.19
CA THR A 205 -24.53 4.17 -12.26
C THR A 205 -23.75 4.56 -11.02
N LEU A 206 -22.59 5.22 -11.20
CA LEU A 206 -21.76 5.71 -10.10
C LEU A 206 -21.99 7.19 -9.85
N THR A 207 -22.13 7.56 -8.58
CA THR A 207 -22.17 8.97 -8.13
C THR A 207 -21.04 9.19 -7.14
N GLY A 208 -20.09 10.07 -7.47
CA GLY A 208 -18.99 10.46 -6.57
C GLY A 208 -19.50 11.36 -5.45
N ILE A 209 -19.24 10.99 -4.21
CA ILE A 209 -19.58 11.78 -3.01
C ILE A 209 -18.30 12.10 -2.27
N SER A 210 -18.06 13.38 -2.03
CA SER A 210 -16.83 13.86 -1.43
C SER A 210 -16.91 13.94 0.10
N ALA A 211 -15.88 13.42 0.78
CA ALA A 211 -15.59 13.68 2.19
C ALA A 211 -14.09 13.62 2.41
N ARG A 212 -13.50 14.61 3.07
CA ARG A 212 -12.05 14.66 3.35
C ARG A 212 -11.70 13.96 4.65
N ASN A 213 -12.59 14.05 5.62
CA ASN A 213 -12.42 13.54 6.97
C ASN A 213 -13.79 13.37 7.65
N GLU A 214 -13.77 13.05 8.93
CA GLU A 214 -14.95 12.81 9.76
C GLU A 214 -15.92 14.00 9.79
N THR A 215 -15.44 15.23 9.75
CA THR A 215 -16.29 16.43 9.83
C THR A 215 -17.17 16.65 8.59
N ASP A 216 -16.74 16.11 7.42
CA ASP A 216 -17.50 16.21 6.18
C ASP A 216 -18.60 15.11 6.10
N LEU A 217 -18.59 14.09 6.96
CA LEU A 217 -19.50 12.93 6.87
C LEU A 217 -20.99 13.28 6.94
N PRO A 218 -21.47 14.20 7.82
CA PRO A 218 -22.90 14.53 7.85
C PRO A 218 -23.42 15.03 6.50
N GLN A 219 -22.63 15.88 5.83
CA GLN A 219 -22.97 16.39 4.49
C GLN A 219 -22.89 15.28 3.44
N ALA A 220 -21.85 14.45 3.48
CA ALA A 220 -21.70 13.33 2.56
C ALA A 220 -22.87 12.34 2.68
N PHE A 221 -23.34 12.03 3.89
CA PHE A 221 -24.50 11.19 4.12
C PHE A 221 -25.80 11.77 3.56
N ALA A 222 -26.01 13.08 3.71
CA ALA A 222 -27.14 13.75 3.10
C ALA A 222 -27.10 13.66 1.56
N MET A 223 -25.92 13.84 0.95
CA MET A 223 -25.73 13.71 -0.50
C MET A 223 -25.94 12.29 -0.99
N ILE A 224 -25.49 11.26 -0.25
CA ILE A 224 -25.73 9.85 -0.60
C ILE A 224 -27.23 9.56 -0.61
N ARG A 225 -27.99 10.01 0.40
CA ARG A 225 -29.46 9.86 0.43
C ARG A 225 -30.12 10.56 -0.76
N ALA A 226 -29.73 11.81 -1.04
CA ALA A 226 -30.29 12.61 -2.13
C ALA A 226 -29.99 12.02 -3.51
N SER A 227 -28.87 11.29 -3.69
CA SER A 227 -28.51 10.62 -4.94
C SER A 227 -29.41 9.39 -5.25
N GLY A 228 -30.16 8.92 -4.26
CA GLY A 228 -30.96 7.70 -4.37
C GLY A 228 -30.11 6.45 -4.57
N ALA A 229 -28.86 6.46 -4.07
CA ALA A 229 -27.98 5.29 -4.10
C ALA A 229 -28.61 4.11 -3.34
N ASP A 230 -28.48 2.91 -3.90
CA ASP A 230 -28.95 1.65 -3.34
C ASP A 230 -27.80 0.77 -2.82
N ALA A 231 -26.55 1.24 -3.00
CA ALA A 231 -25.33 0.70 -2.40
C ALA A 231 -24.23 1.74 -2.32
N MET A 232 -23.16 1.44 -1.59
CA MET A 232 -22.00 2.30 -1.46
C MET A 232 -20.71 1.54 -1.77
N PHE A 233 -19.79 2.21 -2.48
CA PHE A 233 -18.42 1.76 -2.65
C PHE A 233 -17.49 2.71 -1.90
N MET A 234 -16.66 2.15 -1.02
CA MET A 234 -15.69 2.89 -0.25
C MET A 234 -14.28 2.56 -0.70
N VAL A 235 -13.57 3.54 -1.29
CA VAL A 235 -12.18 3.39 -1.72
C VAL A 235 -11.25 3.22 -0.51
N ASP A 236 -10.09 2.58 -0.69
CA ASP A 236 -9.11 2.41 0.39
C ASP A 236 -8.30 3.72 0.59
N ASP A 237 -8.99 4.76 1.05
CA ASP A 237 -8.39 6.04 1.43
C ASP A 237 -7.98 6.04 2.91
N ALA A 238 -6.81 6.60 3.22
CA ALA A 238 -6.27 6.60 4.57
C ALA A 238 -7.15 7.33 5.59
N ALA A 239 -7.81 8.43 5.20
CA ALA A 239 -8.67 9.21 6.08
C ALA A 239 -10.05 8.58 6.29
N LEU A 240 -10.60 7.92 5.25
CA LEU A 240 -11.95 7.37 5.28
C LEU A 240 -11.96 5.89 5.68
N ALA A 241 -11.28 5.04 4.93
CA ALA A 241 -11.22 3.60 5.18
C ALA A 241 -10.07 3.20 6.13
N GLY A 242 -8.97 3.95 6.14
CA GLY A 242 -7.80 3.71 6.96
C GLY A 242 -8.03 3.99 8.44
N THR A 243 -8.70 5.09 8.77
CA THR A 243 -8.98 5.51 10.15
C THR A 243 -10.18 4.74 10.71
N SER A 244 -9.96 3.97 11.79
CA SER A 244 -10.97 3.05 12.33
C SER A 244 -12.23 3.75 12.86
N GLY A 245 -12.11 4.92 13.49
CA GLY A 245 -13.25 5.72 13.95
C GLY A 245 -14.14 6.16 12.81
N THR A 246 -13.56 6.84 11.82
CA THR A 246 -14.24 7.33 10.61
C THR A 246 -14.91 6.17 9.85
N ARG A 247 -14.18 5.07 9.64
CA ARG A 247 -14.69 3.88 8.95
C ARG A 247 -15.92 3.30 9.64
N ARG A 248 -15.87 3.09 10.96
CA ARG A 248 -17.01 2.55 11.70
C ARG A 248 -18.22 3.49 11.70
N GLN A 249 -18.00 4.80 11.77
CA GLN A 249 -19.07 5.78 11.66
C GLN A 249 -19.76 5.70 10.28
N ILE A 250 -18.98 5.59 9.20
CA ILE A 250 -19.50 5.41 7.85
C ILE A 250 -20.32 4.11 7.77
N LEU A 251 -19.76 2.99 8.23
CA LEU A 251 -20.40 1.67 8.14
C LEU A 251 -21.65 1.57 9.01
N LYS A 252 -21.64 2.16 10.21
CA LYS A 252 -22.83 2.25 11.06
C LYS A 252 -23.94 3.02 10.35
N TRP A 253 -23.62 4.19 9.80
CA TRP A 253 -24.61 4.97 9.06
C TRP A 253 -25.15 4.23 7.83
N ALA A 254 -24.28 3.55 7.05
CA ALA A 254 -24.69 2.77 5.90
C ALA A 254 -25.62 1.62 6.30
N MET A 255 -25.36 0.95 7.40
CA MET A 255 -26.23 -0.09 7.95
C MET A 255 -27.60 0.48 8.36
N ASP A 256 -27.64 1.61 9.08
CA ASP A 256 -28.88 2.28 9.46
C ASP A 256 -29.68 2.73 8.21
N ALA A 257 -29.00 3.09 7.12
CA ALA A 257 -29.60 3.43 5.84
C ALA A 257 -29.91 2.21 4.93
N ARG A 258 -29.64 0.98 5.38
CA ARG A 258 -29.76 -0.28 4.65
C ARG A 258 -28.98 -0.34 3.32
N LEU A 259 -27.82 0.32 3.27
CA LEU A 259 -26.95 0.35 2.11
C LEU A 259 -25.86 -0.73 2.25
N PRO A 260 -25.80 -1.73 1.36
CA PRO A 260 -24.66 -2.63 1.27
C PRO A 260 -23.40 -1.86 0.89
N VAL A 261 -22.30 -2.13 1.59
CA VAL A 261 -21.00 -1.48 1.37
C VAL A 261 -19.98 -2.48 0.85
N ALA A 262 -19.38 -2.17 -0.28
CA ALA A 262 -18.21 -2.86 -0.80
C ALA A 262 -16.96 -1.97 -0.73
N SER A 263 -15.78 -2.58 -0.61
CA SER A 263 -14.51 -1.83 -0.53
C SER A 263 -13.30 -2.65 -0.96
N SER A 264 -12.29 -1.98 -1.50
CA SER A 264 -10.95 -2.53 -1.69
C SER A 264 -10.10 -2.55 -0.41
N SER A 265 -10.59 -2.01 0.70
CA SER A 265 -9.92 -2.10 2.00
C SER A 265 -10.31 -3.38 2.73
N SER A 266 -9.34 -4.23 3.06
CA SER A 266 -9.54 -5.49 3.78
C SER A 266 -10.24 -5.31 5.15
N ARG A 267 -10.24 -4.10 5.71
CA ARG A 267 -10.81 -3.77 7.02
C ARG A 267 -12.33 -3.56 7.00
N VAL A 268 -12.88 -3.21 5.83
CA VAL A 268 -14.28 -2.75 5.73
C VAL A 268 -15.27 -3.87 6.02
N ALA A 269 -15.06 -5.08 5.50
CA ALA A 269 -15.93 -6.20 5.81
C ALA A 269 -15.87 -6.58 7.30
N ALA A 270 -14.69 -6.54 7.91
CA ALA A 270 -14.50 -6.83 9.34
C ALA A 270 -15.25 -5.85 10.26
N ASP A 271 -15.33 -4.57 9.87
CA ASP A 271 -16.01 -3.52 10.66
C ASP A 271 -17.50 -3.34 10.31
N GLY A 272 -18.09 -4.21 9.48
CA GLY A 272 -19.53 -4.21 9.19
C GLY A 272 -19.93 -3.92 7.73
N GLY A 273 -18.97 -3.76 6.81
CA GLY A 273 -19.27 -3.76 5.36
C GLY A 273 -19.75 -5.12 4.87
N LEU A 274 -20.38 -5.19 3.70
CA LEU A 274 -20.87 -6.43 3.13
C LEU A 274 -19.73 -7.29 2.58
N VAL A 275 -18.82 -6.68 1.83
CA VAL A 275 -17.72 -7.37 1.16
C VAL A 275 -16.48 -6.47 1.06
N SER A 276 -15.33 -7.06 1.20
CA SER A 276 -14.07 -6.43 0.85
C SER A 276 -13.17 -7.36 0.04
N LEU A 277 -12.50 -6.79 -0.96
CA LEU A 277 -11.45 -7.43 -1.72
C LEU A 277 -10.17 -6.61 -1.48
N GLY A 278 -9.44 -6.94 -0.43
CA GLY A 278 -8.34 -6.11 0.06
C GLY A 278 -6.97 -6.76 -0.10
N THR A 279 -5.92 -5.95 0.07
CA THR A 279 -4.53 -6.39 0.07
C THR A 279 -4.01 -6.58 1.49
N ASP A 280 -2.94 -7.35 1.63
CA ASP A 280 -2.13 -7.39 2.85
C ASP A 280 -1.12 -6.25 2.84
N ASN A 281 -1.50 -5.12 3.45
CA ASN A 281 -0.66 -3.93 3.52
C ASN A 281 0.64 -4.17 4.29
N ALA A 282 0.65 -5.10 5.25
CA ALA A 282 1.85 -5.47 5.99
C ALA A 282 2.83 -6.22 5.09
N ALA A 283 2.35 -7.16 4.29
CA ALA A 283 3.18 -7.85 3.30
C ALA A 283 3.73 -6.88 2.25
N LEU A 284 2.92 -5.93 1.76
CA LEU A 284 3.36 -4.91 0.81
C LEU A 284 4.44 -3.99 1.42
N ALA A 285 4.29 -3.59 2.69
CA ALA A 285 5.31 -2.79 3.37
C ALA A 285 6.63 -3.56 3.54
N ARG A 286 6.57 -4.86 3.93
CA ARG A 286 7.77 -5.71 3.96
C ARG A 286 8.38 -5.90 2.56
N ARG A 287 7.55 -6.00 1.52
CA ARG A 287 8.02 -6.04 0.14
C ARG A 287 8.78 -4.78 -0.25
N ALA A 288 8.31 -3.59 0.16
CA ALA A 288 9.02 -2.34 -0.06
C ALA A 288 10.41 -2.31 0.61
N ALA A 289 10.60 -3.00 1.73
CA ALA A 289 11.92 -3.13 2.37
C ALA A 289 12.95 -3.83 1.46
N THR A 290 12.51 -4.78 0.63
CA THR A 290 13.42 -5.44 -0.32
C THR A 290 13.91 -4.51 -1.43
N TYR A 291 13.13 -3.48 -1.78
CA TYR A 291 13.54 -2.44 -2.73
C TYR A 291 14.63 -1.55 -2.12
N VAL A 292 14.44 -1.12 -0.87
CA VAL A 292 15.46 -0.36 -0.14
C VAL A 292 16.74 -1.17 -0.02
N HIS A 293 16.66 -2.45 0.35
CA HIS A 293 17.82 -3.34 0.39
C HIS A 293 18.57 -3.39 -0.95
N ARG A 294 17.86 -3.55 -2.06
CA ARG A 294 18.47 -3.58 -3.41
C ARG A 294 19.12 -2.25 -3.77
N ILE A 295 18.50 -1.10 -3.44
CA ILE A 295 19.07 0.23 -3.69
C ILE A 295 20.32 0.46 -2.86
N LEU A 296 20.33 0.10 -1.59
CA LEU A 296 21.52 0.17 -0.73
C LEU A 296 22.62 -0.77 -1.21
N GLY A 297 22.26 -1.87 -1.88
CA GLY A 297 23.18 -2.78 -2.58
C GLY A 297 23.65 -2.30 -3.95
N GLY A 298 23.26 -1.07 -4.39
CA GLY A 298 23.72 -0.45 -5.64
C GLY A 298 22.78 -0.60 -6.84
N ALA A 299 21.60 -1.23 -6.69
CA ALA A 299 20.63 -1.29 -7.77
C ALA A 299 20.05 0.09 -8.11
N LYS A 300 19.88 0.36 -9.40
CA LYS A 300 19.29 1.62 -9.87
C LYS A 300 17.77 1.53 -9.85
N VAL A 301 17.09 2.65 -9.58
CA VAL A 301 15.61 2.71 -9.57
C VAL A 301 15.02 2.19 -10.88
N ALA A 302 15.63 2.49 -12.03
CA ALA A 302 15.19 2.02 -13.34
C ALA A 302 15.20 0.48 -13.52
N GLU A 303 15.89 -0.25 -12.64
CA GLU A 303 15.97 -1.72 -12.63
C GLU A 303 14.96 -2.34 -11.68
N LEU A 304 14.17 -1.51 -10.99
CA LEU A 304 13.23 -1.89 -9.96
C LEU A 304 11.80 -1.55 -10.42
N PRO A 305 11.09 -2.48 -11.09
CA PRO A 305 9.71 -2.26 -11.51
C PRO A 305 8.80 -1.88 -10.34
N VAL A 306 7.84 -1.00 -10.59
CA VAL A 306 6.74 -0.80 -9.63
C VAL A 306 5.85 -2.03 -9.66
N GLU A 307 5.62 -2.64 -8.51
CA GLU A 307 4.81 -3.85 -8.40
C GLU A 307 3.37 -3.52 -8.01
N ARG A 308 2.43 -4.22 -8.64
CA ARG A 308 1.04 -4.31 -8.21
C ARG A 308 0.88 -5.49 -7.27
N PRO A 309 -0.09 -5.44 -6.32
CA PRO A 309 -0.46 -6.62 -5.55
C PRO A 309 -0.90 -7.75 -6.49
N THR A 310 -0.45 -8.96 -6.21
CA THR A 310 -0.84 -10.16 -6.98
C THR A 310 -1.84 -11.02 -6.21
N THR A 311 -1.97 -10.80 -4.92
CA THR A 311 -2.87 -11.52 -4.03
C THR A 311 -3.82 -10.56 -3.34
N TYR A 312 -5.10 -10.92 -3.35
CA TYR A 312 -6.17 -10.19 -2.70
C TYR A 312 -6.93 -11.13 -1.78
N LYS A 313 -7.31 -10.63 -0.61
CA LYS A 313 -8.14 -11.37 0.34
C LYS A 313 -9.61 -10.97 0.16
N LEU A 314 -10.44 -11.93 -0.20
CA LEU A 314 -11.89 -11.77 -0.26
C LEU A 314 -12.48 -12.06 1.12
N SER A 315 -13.01 -11.02 1.77
CA SER A 315 -13.73 -11.15 3.03
C SER A 315 -15.20 -10.79 2.84
N VAL A 316 -16.11 -11.66 3.30
CA VAL A 316 -17.56 -11.48 3.18
C VAL A 316 -18.20 -11.53 4.56
N ASN A 317 -19.09 -10.57 4.85
CA ASN A 317 -19.74 -10.47 6.16
C ASN A 317 -21.17 -11.04 6.10
N ARG A 318 -21.36 -12.24 6.66
CA ARG A 318 -22.67 -12.92 6.72
C ARG A 318 -23.65 -12.20 7.64
N LYS A 319 -23.17 -11.64 8.74
CA LYS A 319 -24.02 -10.87 9.67
C LYS A 319 -24.61 -9.64 8.97
N THR A 320 -23.78 -8.90 8.24
CA THR A 320 -24.22 -7.75 7.45
C THR A 320 -25.18 -8.16 6.33
N ALA A 321 -24.89 -9.24 5.60
CA ALA A 321 -25.78 -9.76 4.58
C ALA A 321 -27.16 -10.10 5.17
N ALA A 322 -27.21 -10.84 6.27
CA ALA A 322 -28.45 -11.19 6.96
C ALA A 322 -29.25 -9.97 7.41
N ALA A 323 -28.57 -8.97 8.01
CA ALA A 323 -29.21 -7.73 8.46
C ALA A 323 -29.80 -6.91 7.30
N LEU A 324 -29.21 -6.99 6.11
CA LEU A 324 -29.70 -6.34 4.89
C LEU A 324 -30.73 -7.19 4.12
N GLY A 325 -31.02 -8.42 4.58
CA GLY A 325 -31.91 -9.34 3.89
C GLY A 325 -31.34 -9.93 2.59
N LEU A 326 -29.99 -9.99 2.50
CA LEU A 326 -29.27 -10.52 1.35
C LEU A 326 -28.83 -11.96 1.61
N THR A 327 -28.89 -12.78 0.55
CA THR A 327 -28.35 -14.15 0.57
C THR A 327 -27.02 -14.17 -0.15
N ILE A 328 -25.98 -14.67 0.50
CA ILE A 328 -24.65 -14.81 -0.12
C ILE A 328 -24.67 -16.07 -1.00
N PRO A 329 -24.42 -15.96 -2.33
CA PRO A 329 -24.37 -17.11 -3.21
C PRO A 329 -23.24 -18.08 -2.84
N GLN A 330 -23.49 -19.38 -2.98
CA GLN A 330 -22.50 -20.42 -2.70
C GLN A 330 -21.16 -20.24 -3.46
N PRO A 331 -21.17 -19.83 -4.75
CA PRO A 331 -19.91 -19.55 -5.47
C PRO A 331 -19.08 -18.42 -4.85
N VAL A 332 -19.72 -17.43 -4.21
CA VAL A 332 -18.99 -16.34 -3.50
C VAL A 332 -18.38 -16.88 -2.20
N LEU A 333 -19.18 -17.67 -1.43
CA LEU A 333 -18.67 -18.31 -0.21
C LEU A 333 -17.50 -19.25 -0.49
N ALA A 334 -17.54 -20.00 -1.59
CA ALA A 334 -16.45 -20.92 -1.97
C ALA A 334 -15.14 -20.20 -2.36
N ARG A 335 -15.23 -18.93 -2.81
CA ARG A 335 -14.07 -18.10 -3.18
C ARG A 335 -13.58 -17.24 -2.03
N ALA A 336 -14.37 -17.11 -0.96
CA ALA A 336 -14.04 -16.25 0.17
C ALA A 336 -12.89 -16.83 0.99
N ASP A 337 -11.85 -16.02 1.20
CA ASP A 337 -10.74 -16.32 2.11
C ASP A 337 -11.17 -16.17 3.58
N GLU A 338 -12.18 -15.32 3.82
CA GLU A 338 -12.72 -15.07 5.15
C GLU A 338 -14.23 -14.85 5.11
N VAL A 339 -14.94 -15.55 5.97
CA VAL A 339 -16.38 -15.38 6.17
C VAL A 339 -16.63 -14.94 7.60
N ILE A 340 -17.01 -13.66 7.76
CA ILE A 340 -17.29 -13.03 9.06
C ILE A 340 -18.71 -13.40 9.49
N GLN A 341 -18.82 -13.97 10.69
CA GLN A 341 -20.08 -14.48 11.26
C GLN A 341 -20.65 -13.55 12.30
#